data_94e48931167746dc2d0e3a783c977c27
#
_entry.id   94e48931167746dc2d0e3a783c977c27
#
_cell.length_a   1.000
_cell.length_b   1.000
_cell.length_c   1.000
_cell.angle_alpha   90.00
_cell.angle_beta   90.00
_cell.angle_gamma   90.00
#
_symmetry.space_group_name_H-M   'P 1'
#
loop_
_entity.id
_entity.type
_entity.pdbx_description
1 polymer ?
#
loop_
_entity_poly.entity_id
_entity_poly.type
_entity_poly.pdbx_seq_one_letter_code
_entity_poly.pdbx_strand_id
1 'polypeptide(L)'
;MIAYLLKSGLLLAVFYAVYKLLLENERMFQFNRAYLLGSLIFSLVIPLQLFSVASFFPSEIKTIQMDEIMIVSSKSILNEVSYNEIVYFFLGAIYVLIATILLIRFAINVSSFFLKIKKNSVQFIDNQKLVLIKESILPHSFWNAIFISKEDFANGKIPSELIAHEKAHLQQKHTLDILFVEVLQIVFWFNPMFVLFEKAIKLNHEFLADEAVNKQFDEVKSYQNLLLQFASNKHTVALASNINYLITKKRLLMMTKEKSPITMILKVSSVTVVSILLLIAFNSEATAQNSFNGKNGNSVNEKADMNQPQFPGGIEKFYMFVGQNFKMSEEFSKQKMDGKLLIEFMVEKDGSLSEFNVVKNLGYGTADEAIRVLKLSPKWIPGSENGKPVRVLYSLPITIQSEK
;
A
#
# COMPACT_ATOMS: atom_id res chain seq x y z
N MET A 1 10.95 2.53 6.24
CA MET A 1 10.72 1.55 5.17
C MET A 1 9.95 0.32 5.65
N ILE A 2 10.37 -0.40 6.70
CA ILE A 2 9.67 -1.59 7.22
C ILE A 2 8.22 -1.28 7.62
N ALA A 3 7.97 -0.19 8.35
CA ALA A 3 6.62 0.22 8.75
C ALA A 3 5.69 0.47 7.54
N TYR A 4 6.20 1.06 6.45
CA TYR A 4 5.46 1.23 5.20
C TYR A 4 5.05 -0.12 4.61
N LEU A 5 5.98 -1.07 4.50
CA LEU A 5 5.71 -2.40 3.94
C LEU A 5 4.70 -3.18 4.78
N LEU A 6 4.78 -3.08 6.11
CA LEU A 6 3.82 -3.70 7.02
C LEU A 6 2.43 -3.08 6.89
N LYS A 7 2.32 -1.75 6.88
CA LYS A 7 1.05 -1.02 6.68
C LYS A 7 0.41 -1.36 5.34
N SER A 8 1.18 -1.33 4.25
CA SER A 8 0.72 -1.70 2.91
C SER A 8 0.27 -3.17 2.84
N GLY A 9 1.05 -4.09 3.42
CA GLY A 9 0.72 -5.52 3.48
C GLY A 9 -0.57 -5.78 4.26
N LEU A 10 -0.77 -5.09 5.39
CA LEU A 10 -2.00 -5.19 6.19
C LEU A 10 -3.21 -4.67 5.42
N LEU A 11 -3.09 -3.51 4.76
CA LEU A 11 -4.15 -2.95 3.93
C LEU A 11 -4.54 -3.90 2.79
N LEU A 12 -3.56 -4.49 2.09
CA LEU A 12 -3.81 -5.51 1.07
C LEU A 12 -4.59 -6.70 1.65
N ALA A 13 -4.20 -7.20 2.82
CA ALA A 13 -4.88 -8.32 3.46
C ALA A 13 -6.34 -7.97 3.82
N VAL A 14 -6.59 -6.78 4.35
CA VAL A 14 -7.94 -6.32 4.69
C VAL A 14 -8.80 -6.15 3.43
N PHE A 15 -8.28 -5.48 2.38
CA PHE A 15 -9.02 -5.32 1.12
C PHE A 15 -9.31 -6.67 0.46
N TYR A 16 -8.35 -7.60 0.48
CA TYR A 16 -8.60 -8.95 -0.03
C TYR A 16 -9.66 -9.70 0.77
N ALA A 17 -9.65 -9.59 2.10
CA ALA A 17 -10.67 -10.21 2.96
C ALA A 17 -12.07 -9.64 2.67
N VAL A 18 -12.19 -8.31 2.51
CA VAL A 18 -13.45 -7.66 2.11
C VAL A 18 -13.94 -8.17 0.76
N TYR A 19 -13.05 -8.26 -0.25
CA TYR A 19 -13.39 -8.85 -1.54
C TYR A 19 -13.91 -10.28 -1.38
N LYS A 20 -13.19 -11.11 -0.66
CA LYS A 20 -13.47 -12.55 -0.49
C LYS A 20 -14.79 -12.80 0.20
N LEU A 21 -15.11 -12.00 1.23
CA LEU A 21 -16.31 -12.18 2.06
C LEU A 21 -17.55 -11.54 1.43
N LEU A 22 -17.41 -10.37 0.82
CA LEU A 22 -18.57 -9.59 0.36
C LEU A 22 -18.78 -9.63 -1.16
N LEU A 23 -17.71 -9.63 -1.96
CA LEU A 23 -17.78 -9.33 -3.39
C LEU A 23 -17.58 -10.54 -4.30
N GLU A 24 -16.71 -11.49 -3.95
CA GLU A 24 -16.30 -12.61 -4.83
C GLU A 24 -17.49 -13.38 -5.41
N ASN A 25 -18.51 -13.58 -4.59
CA ASN A 25 -19.67 -14.36 -4.96
C ASN A 25 -20.82 -13.50 -5.53
N GLU A 26 -20.58 -12.23 -5.87
CA GLU A 26 -21.62 -11.36 -6.41
C GLU A 26 -21.45 -11.09 -7.90
N ARG A 27 -22.57 -11.00 -8.60
CA ARG A 27 -22.60 -10.75 -10.06
C ARG A 27 -22.43 -9.25 -10.38
N MET A 28 -21.35 -8.65 -9.83
CA MET A 28 -20.95 -7.24 -10.01
C MET A 28 -19.54 -7.17 -10.64
N PHE A 29 -19.28 -7.91 -11.69
CA PHE A 29 -17.92 -8.18 -12.18
C PHE A 29 -17.14 -6.92 -12.55
N GLN A 30 -17.78 -5.88 -13.12
CA GLN A 30 -17.12 -4.61 -13.42
C GLN A 30 -16.71 -3.87 -12.14
N PHE A 31 -17.58 -3.83 -11.15
CA PHE A 31 -17.26 -3.24 -9.83
C PHE A 31 -16.14 -4.05 -9.15
N ASN A 32 -16.22 -5.38 -9.17
CA ASN A 32 -15.19 -6.26 -8.59
C ASN A 32 -13.82 -6.01 -9.24
N ARG A 33 -13.76 -5.82 -10.57
CA ARG A 33 -12.54 -5.47 -11.28
C ARG A 33 -11.97 -4.13 -10.80
N ALA A 34 -12.81 -3.10 -10.76
CA ALA A 34 -12.40 -1.77 -10.30
C ALA A 34 -11.95 -1.79 -8.83
N TYR A 35 -12.66 -2.54 -7.98
CA TYR A 35 -12.29 -2.74 -6.58
C TYR A 35 -10.93 -3.42 -6.41
N LEU A 36 -10.70 -4.55 -7.10
CA LEU A 36 -9.44 -5.29 -6.99
C LEU A 36 -8.24 -4.46 -7.46
N LEU A 37 -8.35 -3.77 -8.60
CA LEU A 37 -7.27 -2.91 -9.12
C LEU A 37 -7.09 -1.66 -8.26
N GLY A 38 -8.20 -1.03 -7.85
CA GLY A 38 -8.17 0.14 -6.97
C GLY A 38 -7.56 -0.17 -5.61
N SER A 39 -7.92 -1.30 -4.99
CA SER A 39 -7.37 -1.70 -3.69
C SER A 39 -5.86 -1.97 -3.73
N LEU A 40 -5.31 -2.50 -4.84
CA LEU A 40 -3.86 -2.61 -5.04
C LEU A 40 -3.19 -1.22 -5.01
N ILE A 41 -3.74 -0.25 -5.74
CA ILE A 41 -3.21 1.11 -5.78
C ILE A 41 -3.36 1.79 -4.41
N PHE A 42 -4.54 1.75 -3.81
CA PHE A 42 -4.81 2.38 -2.52
C PHE A 42 -3.95 1.83 -1.40
N SER A 43 -3.71 0.51 -1.36
CA SER A 43 -2.84 -0.10 -0.35
C SER A 43 -1.38 0.37 -0.43
N LEU A 44 -0.92 0.80 -1.61
CA LEU A 44 0.42 1.36 -1.81
C LEU A 44 0.47 2.86 -1.56
N VAL A 45 -0.61 3.60 -1.89
CA VAL A 45 -0.65 5.07 -1.80
C VAL A 45 -0.99 5.55 -0.39
N ILE A 46 -1.95 4.90 0.31
CA ILE A 46 -2.38 5.33 1.65
C ILE A 46 -1.21 5.40 2.65
N PRO A 47 -0.30 4.41 2.76
CA PRO A 47 0.79 4.49 3.70
C PRO A 47 1.87 5.54 3.37
N LEU A 48 1.85 6.14 2.17
CA LEU A 48 2.73 7.26 1.81
C LEU A 48 2.31 8.58 2.47
N GLN A 49 1.10 8.62 3.05
CA GLN A 49 0.59 9.78 3.80
C GLN A 49 0.64 11.10 3.01
N LEU A 50 0.37 11.01 1.69
CA LEU A 50 0.38 12.18 0.80
C LEU A 50 -0.74 13.18 1.11
N PHE A 51 -1.78 12.77 1.83
CA PHE A 51 -2.91 13.59 2.24
C PHE A 51 -3.07 13.51 3.76
N SER A 52 -3.10 14.66 4.44
CA SER A 52 -3.42 14.75 5.86
C SER A 52 -4.91 15.01 6.04
N VAL A 53 -5.64 14.08 6.67
CA VAL A 53 -7.05 14.25 7.00
C VAL A 53 -7.24 15.23 8.19
N ALA A 54 -6.18 15.52 8.92
CA ALA A 54 -6.19 16.42 10.07
C ALA A 54 -6.64 17.86 9.73
N SER A 55 -6.50 18.30 8.48
CA SER A 55 -6.99 19.60 8.03
C SER A 55 -8.53 19.74 8.05
N PHE A 56 -9.27 18.64 8.15
CA PHE A 56 -10.73 18.64 8.22
C PHE A 56 -11.30 18.67 9.64
N PHE A 57 -10.46 18.42 10.67
CA PHE A 57 -10.84 18.48 12.07
C PHE A 57 -9.96 19.49 12.79
N PRO A 58 -10.42 20.73 13.03
CA PRO A 58 -9.64 21.72 13.75
C PRO A 58 -9.41 21.22 15.19
N SER A 59 -8.17 20.92 15.54
CA SER A 59 -7.78 20.72 16.93
C SER A 59 -7.62 22.11 17.57
N GLU A 60 -8.38 22.40 18.61
CA GLU A 60 -8.33 23.68 19.33
C GLU A 60 -7.03 23.90 20.14
N ILE A 61 -6.13 22.91 20.19
CA ILE A 61 -4.88 23.01 20.92
C ILE A 61 -3.78 23.47 19.96
N LYS A 62 -3.33 24.72 20.11
CA LYS A 62 -2.20 25.25 19.37
C LYS A 62 -0.92 24.64 19.93
N THR A 63 -0.25 23.80 19.13
CA THR A 63 1.06 23.24 19.46
C THR A 63 2.15 24.13 18.92
N ILE A 64 3.05 24.59 19.79
CA ILE A 64 4.24 25.37 19.41
C ILE A 64 5.42 24.39 19.30
N GLN A 65 5.97 24.30 18.10
CA GLN A 65 7.17 23.50 17.86
C GLN A 65 8.41 24.33 18.21
N MET A 66 9.29 23.76 19.03
CA MET A 66 10.58 24.37 19.40
C MET A 66 11.66 23.97 18.40
N ASP A 67 12.75 24.76 18.33
CA ASP A 67 13.93 24.41 17.56
C ASP A 67 14.63 23.19 18.14
N GLU A 68 15.34 22.47 17.30
CA GLU A 68 16.01 21.23 17.66
C GLU A 68 17.23 21.49 18.56
N ILE A 69 17.29 20.82 19.70
CA ILE A 69 18.46 20.83 20.59
C ILE A 69 19.41 19.72 20.18
N MET A 70 20.66 20.05 19.86
CA MET A 70 21.70 19.06 19.60
C MET A 70 22.53 18.84 20.86
N ILE A 71 22.50 17.61 21.39
CA ILE A 71 23.35 17.17 22.50
C ILE A 71 24.42 16.25 21.94
N VAL A 72 25.68 16.72 21.94
CA VAL A 72 26.85 15.97 21.42
C VAL A 72 27.63 15.40 22.59
N SER A 73 27.87 14.08 22.56
CA SER A 73 28.72 13.40 23.55
C SER A 73 30.15 13.30 23.01
N SER A 74 31.12 13.92 23.74
CA SER A 74 32.52 13.89 23.33
C SER A 74 33.19 12.55 23.68
N LYS A 75 33.38 11.69 22.67
CA LYS A 75 34.49 10.71 22.63
C LYS A 75 34.74 10.14 21.26
N SER A 76 36.00 10.17 20.91
CA SER A 76 36.75 9.72 19.72
C SER A 76 36.22 8.67 18.77
N ILE A 77 36.45 8.97 17.49
CA ILE A 77 36.17 8.27 16.24
C ILE A 77 37.04 6.99 16.10
N LEU A 78 36.39 5.86 15.91
CA LEU A 78 36.86 4.84 15.00
C LEU A 78 35.69 4.46 14.10
N ASN A 79 35.84 4.65 12.78
CA ASN A 79 34.87 4.18 11.77
C ASN A 79 34.82 2.65 11.76
N GLU A 80 34.11 2.05 12.69
CA GLU A 80 33.70 0.66 12.58
C GLU A 80 32.45 0.66 11.68
N VAL A 81 32.58 0.10 10.49
CA VAL A 81 31.45 -0.21 9.62
C VAL A 81 30.48 -1.02 10.47
N SER A 82 29.32 -0.42 10.79
CA SER A 82 28.35 -1.07 11.66
C SER A 82 27.93 -2.40 11.03
N TYR A 83 27.95 -3.49 11.78
CA TYR A 83 27.46 -4.81 11.34
C TYR A 83 26.06 -4.72 10.69
N ASN A 84 25.23 -3.81 11.17
CA ASN A 84 23.89 -3.54 10.61
C ASN A 84 23.95 -3.00 9.18
N GLU A 85 24.91 -2.13 8.83
CA GLU A 85 25.05 -1.60 7.47
C GLU A 85 25.44 -2.71 6.48
N ILE A 86 26.31 -3.61 6.90
CA ILE A 86 26.71 -4.78 6.10
C ILE A 86 25.48 -5.68 5.86
N VAL A 87 24.70 -5.97 6.89
CA VAL A 87 23.47 -6.78 6.78
C VAL A 87 22.45 -6.14 5.85
N TYR A 88 22.18 -4.82 5.98
CA TYR A 88 21.26 -4.11 5.08
C TYR A 88 21.75 -4.09 3.64
N PHE A 89 23.05 -3.95 3.41
CA PHE A 89 23.63 -4.04 2.08
C PHE A 89 23.41 -5.42 1.44
N PHE A 90 23.67 -6.51 2.16
CA PHE A 90 23.44 -7.87 1.67
C PHE A 90 21.96 -8.16 1.42
N LEU A 91 21.05 -7.74 2.31
CA LEU A 91 19.61 -7.89 2.11
C LEU A 91 19.14 -7.10 0.87
N GLY A 92 19.65 -5.89 0.68
CA GLY A 92 19.39 -5.09 -0.51
C GLY A 92 19.90 -5.75 -1.79
N ALA A 93 21.11 -6.30 -1.77
CA ALA A 93 21.70 -7.01 -2.90
C ALA A 93 20.88 -8.25 -3.29
N ILE A 94 20.46 -9.06 -2.30
CA ILE A 94 19.60 -10.22 -2.52
C ILE A 94 18.25 -9.80 -3.11
N TYR A 95 17.64 -8.74 -2.58
CA TYR A 95 16.38 -8.22 -3.11
C TYR A 95 16.51 -7.82 -4.59
N VAL A 96 17.53 -7.04 -4.93
CA VAL A 96 17.79 -6.58 -6.31
C VAL A 96 18.07 -7.77 -7.23
N LEU A 97 18.85 -8.77 -6.77
CA LEU A 97 19.13 -9.97 -7.56
C LEU A 97 17.85 -10.73 -7.91
N ILE A 98 16.99 -11.01 -6.92
CA ILE A 98 15.73 -11.74 -7.15
C ILE A 98 14.80 -10.92 -8.06
N ALA A 99 14.63 -9.62 -7.80
CA ALA A 99 13.80 -8.76 -8.62
C ALA A 99 14.28 -8.71 -10.08
N THR A 100 15.60 -8.67 -10.31
CA THR A 100 16.22 -8.71 -11.65
C THR A 100 15.93 -10.02 -12.37
N ILE A 101 16.07 -11.16 -11.69
CA ILE A 101 15.77 -12.49 -12.26
C ILE A 101 14.28 -12.55 -12.67
N LEU A 102 13.37 -12.10 -11.79
CA LEU A 102 11.95 -12.08 -12.08
C LEU A 102 11.61 -11.14 -13.24
N LEU A 103 12.26 -9.97 -13.31
CA LEU A 103 12.08 -9.01 -14.41
C LEU A 103 12.55 -9.59 -15.74
N ILE A 104 13.71 -10.26 -15.79
CA ILE A 104 14.21 -10.93 -16.99
C ILE A 104 13.21 -12.02 -17.42
N ARG A 105 12.76 -12.88 -16.51
CA ARG A 105 11.74 -13.90 -16.79
C ARG A 105 10.47 -13.29 -17.37
N PHE A 106 9.97 -12.21 -16.77
CA PHE A 106 8.79 -11.47 -17.26
C PHE A 106 9.02 -10.94 -18.68
N ALA A 107 10.15 -10.29 -18.93
CA ALA A 107 10.51 -9.76 -20.24
C ALA A 107 10.58 -10.87 -21.33
N ILE A 108 11.17 -12.03 -20.98
CA ILE A 108 11.20 -13.20 -21.88
C ILE A 108 9.79 -13.70 -22.19
N ASN A 109 8.93 -13.84 -21.14
CA ASN A 109 7.55 -14.30 -21.32
C ASN A 109 6.77 -13.36 -22.23
N VAL A 110 6.79 -12.06 -21.97
CA VAL A 110 6.09 -11.05 -22.78
C VAL A 110 6.64 -11.05 -24.22
N SER A 111 7.96 -11.05 -24.38
CA SER A 111 8.61 -11.07 -25.71
C SER A 111 8.23 -12.32 -26.52
N SER A 112 8.04 -13.47 -25.86
CA SER A 112 7.66 -14.72 -26.51
C SER A 112 6.33 -14.62 -27.26
N PHE A 113 5.35 -13.88 -26.71
CA PHE A 113 4.07 -13.63 -27.38
C PHE A 113 4.24 -12.80 -28.65
N PHE A 114 5.03 -11.73 -28.59
CA PHE A 114 5.30 -10.91 -29.79
C PHE A 114 6.07 -11.67 -30.86
N LEU A 115 7.01 -12.53 -30.46
CA LEU A 115 7.73 -13.41 -31.39
C LEU A 115 6.79 -14.44 -32.02
N LYS A 116 5.83 -15.01 -31.28
CA LYS A 116 4.81 -15.92 -31.82
C LYS A 116 3.94 -15.21 -32.85
N ILE A 117 3.52 -13.96 -32.59
CA ILE A 117 2.78 -13.15 -33.59
C ILE A 117 3.61 -12.95 -34.88
N LYS A 118 4.92 -12.68 -34.77
CA LYS A 118 5.81 -12.44 -35.89
C LYS A 118 6.12 -13.70 -36.71
N LYS A 119 6.19 -14.87 -36.05
CA LYS A 119 6.58 -16.15 -36.69
C LYS A 119 5.43 -16.91 -37.35
N ASN A 120 4.19 -16.63 -36.98
CA ASN A 120 3.04 -17.39 -37.43
C ASN A 120 2.16 -16.59 -38.40
N SER A 121 1.32 -17.31 -39.15
CA SER A 121 0.37 -16.70 -40.06
C SER A 121 -0.72 -15.94 -39.28
N VAL A 122 -1.04 -14.75 -39.75
CA VAL A 122 -2.06 -13.88 -39.15
C VAL A 122 -3.23 -13.77 -40.13
N GLN A 123 -4.43 -13.95 -39.60
CA GLN A 123 -5.68 -13.68 -40.33
C GLN A 123 -6.50 -12.65 -39.55
N PHE A 124 -7.36 -11.92 -40.24
CA PHE A 124 -8.29 -10.98 -39.64
C PHE A 124 -9.72 -11.47 -39.87
N ILE A 125 -10.46 -11.68 -38.78
CA ILE A 125 -11.88 -12.07 -38.82
C ILE A 125 -12.61 -11.07 -37.88
N ASP A 126 -13.69 -10.47 -38.35
CA ASP A 126 -14.47 -9.47 -37.63
C ASP A 126 -13.60 -8.38 -36.94
N ASN A 127 -12.62 -7.89 -37.68
CA ASN A 127 -11.67 -6.89 -37.16
C ASN A 127 -10.79 -7.35 -35.98
N GLN A 128 -10.73 -8.68 -35.74
CA GLN A 128 -9.86 -9.29 -34.74
C GLN A 128 -8.67 -9.98 -35.39
N LYS A 129 -7.52 -9.84 -34.76
CA LYS A 129 -6.27 -10.45 -35.20
C LYS A 129 -6.16 -11.87 -34.66
N LEU A 130 -6.24 -12.87 -35.55
CA LEU A 130 -6.05 -14.29 -35.21
C LEU A 130 -4.65 -14.73 -35.64
N VAL A 131 -3.92 -15.33 -34.71
CA VAL A 131 -2.59 -15.89 -34.95
C VAL A 131 -2.71 -17.41 -34.99
N LEU A 132 -2.46 -17.99 -36.17
CA LEU A 132 -2.60 -19.41 -36.44
C LEU A 132 -1.30 -20.13 -36.09
N ILE A 133 -1.31 -20.87 -34.97
CA ILE A 133 -0.18 -21.66 -34.47
C ILE A 133 -0.26 -23.08 -34.98
N LYS A 134 0.88 -23.67 -35.35
CA LYS A 134 0.93 -25.05 -35.85
C LYS A 134 0.66 -26.11 -34.80
N GLU A 135 0.97 -25.78 -33.55
CA GLU A 135 0.78 -26.66 -32.39
C GLU A 135 -0.70 -26.73 -32.00
N SER A 136 -1.15 -27.88 -31.52
CA SER A 136 -2.49 -28.00 -30.95
C SER A 136 -2.52 -27.30 -29.58
N ILE A 137 -3.18 -26.14 -29.57
CA ILE A 137 -3.33 -25.30 -28.38
C ILE A 137 -4.79 -24.94 -28.18
N LEU A 138 -5.18 -24.72 -26.93
CA LEU A 138 -6.47 -24.07 -26.66
C LEU A 138 -6.42 -22.61 -27.08
N PRO A 139 -7.51 -22.09 -27.63
CA PRO A 139 -7.64 -20.66 -27.88
C PRO A 139 -7.30 -19.86 -26.64
N HIS A 140 -6.53 -18.82 -26.81
CA HIS A 140 -6.21 -17.86 -25.76
C HIS A 140 -5.87 -16.51 -26.34
N SER A 141 -6.13 -15.46 -25.59
CA SER A 141 -5.90 -14.08 -26.02
C SER A 141 -4.72 -13.44 -25.27
N PHE A 142 -3.95 -12.62 -25.97
CA PHE A 142 -2.93 -11.77 -25.36
C PHE A 142 -2.83 -10.47 -26.16
N TRP A 143 -2.78 -9.34 -25.46
CA TRP A 143 -2.71 -7.98 -25.98
C TRP A 143 -3.84 -7.70 -26.98
N ASN A 144 -3.57 -7.75 -28.29
CA ASN A 144 -4.53 -7.50 -29.37
C ASN A 144 -4.68 -8.69 -30.33
N ALA A 145 -4.33 -9.90 -29.91
CA ALA A 145 -4.36 -11.08 -30.75
C ALA A 145 -4.97 -12.27 -30.02
N ILE A 146 -5.72 -13.09 -30.77
CA ILE A 146 -6.21 -14.40 -30.36
C ILE A 146 -5.31 -15.45 -31.00
N PHE A 147 -4.78 -16.36 -30.18
CA PHE A 147 -3.93 -17.47 -30.62
C PHE A 147 -4.76 -18.73 -30.69
N ILE A 148 -4.77 -19.40 -31.85
CA ILE A 148 -5.57 -20.59 -32.08
C ILE A 148 -4.76 -21.63 -32.87
N SER A 149 -5.10 -22.91 -32.68
CA SER A 149 -4.55 -24.00 -33.51
C SER A 149 -4.95 -23.86 -34.98
N LYS A 150 -3.96 -23.90 -35.87
CA LYS A 150 -4.21 -23.78 -37.31
C LYS A 150 -5.04 -24.96 -37.82
N GLU A 151 -4.76 -26.18 -37.33
CA GLU A 151 -5.46 -27.40 -37.71
C GLU A 151 -6.92 -27.39 -37.25
N ASP A 152 -7.16 -27.05 -35.97
CA ASP A 152 -8.51 -27.03 -35.41
C ASP A 152 -9.37 -25.94 -36.04
N PHE A 153 -8.75 -24.82 -36.40
CA PHE A 153 -9.41 -23.72 -37.09
C PHE A 153 -9.81 -24.14 -38.54
N ALA A 154 -8.87 -24.74 -39.28
CA ALA A 154 -9.13 -25.20 -40.66
C ALA A 154 -10.21 -26.31 -40.73
N ASN A 155 -10.28 -27.15 -39.70
CA ASN A 155 -11.27 -28.23 -39.60
C ASN A 155 -12.60 -27.78 -38.97
N GLY A 156 -12.79 -26.49 -38.65
CA GLY A 156 -14.02 -25.97 -38.07
C GLY A 156 -14.31 -26.52 -36.66
N LYS A 157 -13.28 -27.01 -35.94
CA LYS A 157 -13.43 -27.62 -34.60
C LYS A 157 -13.49 -26.59 -33.47
N ILE A 158 -13.32 -25.31 -33.74
CA ILE A 158 -13.32 -24.24 -32.73
C ILE A 158 -14.73 -23.64 -32.65
N PRO A 159 -15.44 -23.80 -31.54
CA PRO A 159 -16.78 -23.22 -31.38
C PRO A 159 -16.74 -21.68 -31.40
N SER A 160 -17.79 -21.08 -31.93
CA SER A 160 -17.92 -19.61 -32.02
C SER A 160 -17.94 -18.94 -30.64
N GLU A 161 -18.52 -19.62 -29.65
CA GLU A 161 -18.60 -19.17 -28.26
C GLU A 161 -17.21 -19.02 -27.62
N LEU A 162 -16.29 -19.92 -27.98
CA LEU A 162 -14.91 -19.86 -27.47
C LEU A 162 -14.14 -18.69 -28.09
N ILE A 163 -14.34 -18.42 -29.40
CA ILE A 163 -13.78 -17.25 -30.06
C ILE A 163 -14.37 -15.96 -29.47
N ALA A 164 -15.67 -15.93 -29.17
CA ALA A 164 -16.33 -14.80 -28.53
C ALA A 164 -15.81 -14.56 -27.13
N HIS A 165 -15.50 -15.62 -26.38
CA HIS A 165 -14.88 -15.54 -25.06
C HIS A 165 -13.51 -14.85 -25.13
N GLU A 166 -12.63 -15.29 -26.03
CA GLU A 166 -11.31 -14.67 -26.24
C GLU A 166 -11.41 -13.23 -26.75
N LYS A 167 -12.39 -12.94 -27.61
CA LYS A 167 -12.70 -11.58 -28.07
C LYS A 167 -13.09 -10.66 -26.91
N ALA A 168 -13.86 -11.15 -25.96
CA ALA A 168 -14.22 -10.38 -24.77
C ALA A 168 -13.00 -10.01 -23.91
N HIS A 169 -12.02 -10.91 -23.74
CA HIS A 169 -10.75 -10.58 -23.08
C HIS A 169 -9.99 -9.47 -23.77
N LEU A 170 -9.94 -9.46 -25.11
CA LEU A 170 -9.29 -8.41 -25.88
C LEU A 170 -10.01 -7.07 -25.76
N GLN A 171 -11.33 -7.06 -25.93
CA GLN A 171 -12.15 -5.85 -25.88
C GLN A 171 -12.10 -5.18 -24.52
N GLN A 172 -12.04 -5.96 -23.46
CA GLN A 172 -11.98 -5.49 -22.09
C GLN A 172 -10.53 -5.22 -21.62
N LYS A 173 -9.52 -5.46 -22.50
CA LYS A 173 -8.10 -5.22 -22.22
C LYS A 173 -7.58 -5.92 -20.96
N HIS A 174 -8.03 -7.14 -20.70
CA HIS A 174 -7.67 -7.91 -19.50
C HIS A 174 -6.16 -8.13 -19.36
N THR A 175 -5.44 -8.19 -20.47
CA THR A 175 -3.96 -8.30 -20.48
C THR A 175 -3.28 -7.17 -19.72
N LEU A 176 -3.80 -5.93 -19.78
CA LEU A 176 -3.20 -4.79 -19.07
C LEU A 176 -3.27 -4.97 -17.55
N ASP A 177 -4.41 -5.47 -17.05
CA ASP A 177 -4.57 -5.72 -15.61
C ASP A 177 -3.57 -6.77 -15.12
N ILE A 178 -3.39 -7.85 -15.90
CA ILE A 178 -2.46 -8.93 -15.54
C ILE A 178 -1.02 -8.44 -15.59
N LEU A 179 -0.61 -7.72 -16.63
CA LEU A 179 0.73 -7.14 -16.71
C LEU A 179 1.00 -6.17 -15.56
N PHE A 180 0.02 -5.37 -15.17
CA PHE A 180 0.14 -4.47 -14.03
C PHE A 180 0.40 -5.24 -12.73
N VAL A 181 -0.37 -6.29 -12.46
CA VAL A 181 -0.20 -7.11 -11.25
C VAL A 181 1.12 -7.88 -11.26
N GLU A 182 1.54 -8.41 -12.42
CA GLU A 182 2.83 -9.10 -12.56
C GLU A 182 4.01 -8.15 -12.28
N VAL A 183 3.94 -6.89 -12.73
CA VAL A 183 4.96 -5.87 -12.38
C VAL A 183 4.98 -5.61 -10.87
N LEU A 184 3.82 -5.50 -10.23
CA LEU A 184 3.74 -5.36 -8.76
C LEU A 184 4.30 -6.59 -8.04
N GLN A 185 4.08 -7.80 -8.56
CA GLN A 185 4.66 -9.02 -7.99
C GLN A 185 6.19 -9.07 -8.11
N ILE A 186 6.77 -8.49 -9.16
CA ILE A 186 8.24 -8.39 -9.27
C ILE A 186 8.79 -7.44 -8.21
N VAL A 187 8.15 -6.28 -8.02
CA VAL A 187 8.59 -5.29 -7.02
C VAL A 187 8.36 -5.79 -5.59
N PHE A 188 7.22 -6.40 -5.32
CA PHE A 188 6.82 -6.90 -4.00
C PHE A 188 6.80 -8.43 -3.91
N TRP A 189 7.79 -9.09 -4.54
CA TRP A 189 7.85 -10.54 -4.70
C TRP A 189 7.74 -11.32 -3.38
N PHE A 190 8.16 -10.71 -2.27
CA PHE A 190 8.11 -11.29 -0.92
C PHE A 190 6.71 -11.24 -0.29
N ASN A 191 5.74 -10.51 -0.88
CA ASN A 191 4.40 -10.36 -0.34
C ASN A 191 3.40 -11.29 -1.08
N PRO A 192 2.90 -12.36 -0.44
CA PRO A 192 2.03 -13.35 -1.08
C PRO A 192 0.65 -12.77 -1.45
N MET A 193 0.25 -11.61 -0.91
CA MET A 193 -1.05 -11.01 -1.19
C MET A 193 -1.20 -10.68 -2.68
N PHE A 194 -0.14 -10.24 -3.36
CA PHE A 194 -0.21 -9.95 -4.80
C PHE A 194 -0.54 -11.20 -5.64
N VAL A 195 -0.09 -12.38 -5.23
CA VAL A 195 -0.47 -13.65 -5.88
C VAL A 195 -1.95 -13.96 -5.68
N LEU A 196 -2.49 -13.66 -4.50
CA LEU A 196 -3.92 -13.86 -4.22
C LEU A 196 -4.79 -12.89 -5.04
N PHE A 197 -4.38 -11.62 -5.15
CA PHE A 197 -5.04 -10.63 -6.00
C PHE A 197 -5.01 -11.03 -7.48
N GLU A 198 -3.88 -11.50 -7.99
CA GLU A 198 -3.77 -12.00 -9.37
C GLU A 198 -4.79 -13.10 -9.66
N LYS A 199 -4.88 -14.10 -8.77
CA LYS A 199 -5.85 -15.18 -8.90
C LYS A 199 -7.30 -14.68 -8.88
N ALA A 200 -7.61 -13.72 -8.03
CA ALA A 200 -8.93 -13.11 -7.94
C ALA A 200 -9.27 -12.29 -9.20
N ILE A 201 -8.31 -11.52 -9.71
CA ILE A 201 -8.46 -10.73 -10.94
C ILE A 201 -8.67 -11.66 -12.14
N LYS A 202 -7.84 -12.70 -12.29
CA LYS A 202 -7.99 -13.70 -13.36
C LYS A 202 -9.37 -14.36 -13.31
N LEU A 203 -9.83 -14.78 -12.14
CA LEU A 203 -11.16 -15.39 -11.99
C LEU A 203 -12.28 -14.40 -12.36
N ASN A 204 -12.16 -13.13 -11.96
CA ASN A 204 -13.14 -12.11 -12.31
C ASN A 204 -13.15 -11.79 -13.83
N HIS A 205 -11.98 -11.87 -14.49
CA HIS A 205 -11.89 -11.75 -15.96
C HIS A 205 -12.64 -12.88 -16.67
N GLU A 206 -12.55 -14.11 -16.15
CA GLU A 206 -13.33 -15.24 -16.68
C GLU A 206 -14.84 -14.96 -16.55
N PHE A 207 -15.31 -14.46 -15.40
CA PHE A 207 -16.72 -14.10 -15.23
C PHE A 207 -17.19 -13.01 -16.20
N LEU A 208 -16.33 -12.01 -16.46
CA LEU A 208 -16.62 -10.94 -17.42
C LEU A 208 -16.71 -11.45 -18.86
N ALA A 209 -15.80 -12.34 -19.23
CA ALA A 209 -15.81 -12.97 -20.57
C ALA A 209 -17.03 -13.88 -20.73
N ASP A 210 -17.35 -14.69 -19.73
CA ASP A 210 -18.55 -15.55 -19.72
C ASP A 210 -19.84 -14.73 -19.80
N GLU A 211 -19.92 -13.61 -19.09
CA GLU A 211 -21.09 -12.70 -19.18
C GLU A 211 -21.23 -12.11 -20.60
N ALA A 212 -20.13 -11.82 -21.29
CA ALA A 212 -20.15 -11.34 -22.66
C ALA A 212 -20.66 -12.40 -23.64
N VAL A 213 -20.18 -13.65 -23.50
CA VAL A 213 -20.67 -14.79 -24.32
C VAL A 213 -22.16 -15.04 -24.08
N ASN A 214 -22.59 -15.10 -22.82
CA ASN A 214 -24.01 -15.33 -22.49
C ASN A 214 -24.92 -14.22 -23.03
N LYS A 215 -24.46 -12.95 -23.08
CA LYS A 215 -25.22 -11.85 -23.70
C LYS A 215 -25.31 -11.94 -25.22
N GLN A 216 -24.30 -12.56 -25.87
CA GLN A 216 -24.23 -12.65 -27.33
C GLN A 216 -25.04 -13.85 -27.87
N PHE A 217 -25.00 -15.00 -27.21
CA PHE A 217 -25.58 -16.25 -27.72
C PHE A 217 -26.89 -16.65 -27.04
N ASP A 218 -27.19 -16.10 -25.84
CA ASP A 218 -28.40 -16.37 -25.02
C ASP A 218 -28.65 -17.87 -24.71
N GLU A 219 -27.64 -18.72 -24.86
CA GLU A 219 -27.69 -20.16 -24.65
C GLU A 219 -26.76 -20.61 -23.50
N VAL A 220 -27.07 -20.20 -22.28
CA VAL A 220 -26.23 -20.45 -21.08
C VAL A 220 -25.90 -21.93 -20.90
N LYS A 221 -26.90 -22.84 -21.07
CA LYS A 221 -26.69 -24.29 -20.86
C LYS A 221 -25.76 -24.91 -21.90
N SER A 222 -25.87 -24.51 -23.16
CA SER A 222 -25.01 -24.98 -24.24
C SER A 222 -23.57 -24.58 -23.97
N TYR A 223 -23.35 -23.32 -23.60
CA TYR A 223 -22.02 -22.83 -23.26
C TYR A 223 -21.43 -23.48 -21.99
N GLN A 224 -22.24 -23.75 -20.97
CA GLN A 224 -21.80 -24.49 -19.78
C GLN A 224 -21.32 -25.89 -20.14
N ASN A 225 -22.09 -26.64 -20.97
CA ASN A 225 -21.70 -27.96 -21.44
C ASN A 225 -20.40 -27.93 -22.25
N LEU A 226 -20.23 -26.91 -23.10
CA LEU A 226 -19.00 -26.70 -23.85
C LEU A 226 -17.80 -26.55 -22.90
N LEU A 227 -17.90 -25.69 -21.88
CA LEU A 227 -16.82 -25.50 -20.89
C LEU A 227 -16.52 -26.81 -20.11
N LEU A 228 -17.52 -27.59 -19.77
CA LEU A 228 -17.33 -28.89 -19.13
C LEU A 228 -16.59 -29.90 -20.02
N GLN A 229 -16.94 -29.98 -21.31
CA GLN A 229 -16.22 -30.80 -22.28
C GLN A 229 -14.73 -30.41 -22.38
N PHE A 230 -14.42 -29.12 -22.49
CA PHE A 230 -13.03 -28.66 -22.51
C PHE A 230 -12.29 -28.92 -21.21
N ALA A 231 -12.97 -28.84 -20.06
CA ALA A 231 -12.37 -29.15 -18.76
C ALA A 231 -12.09 -30.67 -18.58
N SER A 232 -12.95 -31.55 -19.15
CA SER A 232 -12.82 -33.01 -19.03
C SER A 232 -11.77 -33.59 -19.99
N ASN A 233 -11.57 -33.01 -21.15
CA ASN A 233 -10.63 -33.50 -22.18
C ASN A 233 -9.14 -33.22 -21.87
N LYS A 234 -8.82 -32.47 -20.80
CA LYS A 234 -7.45 -32.26 -20.36
C LYS A 234 -6.95 -33.46 -19.57
N HIS A 235 -6.12 -34.31 -20.16
CA HIS A 235 -5.21 -35.21 -19.47
C HIS A 235 -4.14 -34.42 -18.73
N THR A 236 -4.48 -33.85 -17.57
CA THR A 236 -3.56 -33.06 -16.76
C THR A 236 -3.25 -33.76 -15.46
N VAL A 237 -2.02 -33.58 -14.97
CA VAL A 237 -1.53 -34.06 -13.68
C VAL A 237 -2.53 -33.76 -12.57
N ALA A 238 -2.84 -34.74 -11.70
CA ALA A 238 -3.93 -34.75 -10.72
C ALA A 238 -4.03 -33.45 -9.84
N LEU A 239 -2.92 -32.81 -9.49
CA LEU A 239 -2.90 -31.58 -8.71
C LEU A 239 -3.37 -30.33 -9.50
N ALA A 240 -3.00 -30.22 -10.78
CA ALA A 240 -3.44 -29.13 -11.65
C ALA A 240 -4.92 -29.28 -12.05
N SER A 241 -5.41 -30.51 -12.13
CA SER A 241 -6.81 -30.84 -12.41
C SER A 241 -7.78 -30.30 -11.35
N ASN A 242 -7.44 -30.42 -10.06
CA ASN A 242 -8.29 -29.95 -8.96
C ASN A 242 -8.46 -28.42 -8.94
N ILE A 243 -7.43 -27.65 -9.25
CA ILE A 243 -7.50 -26.18 -9.30
C ILE A 243 -8.36 -25.73 -10.49
N ASN A 244 -8.16 -26.31 -11.66
CA ASN A 244 -8.94 -26.01 -12.86
C ASN A 244 -10.43 -26.36 -12.66
N TYR A 245 -10.73 -27.47 -11.99
CA TYR A 245 -12.10 -27.87 -11.65
C TYR A 245 -12.80 -26.83 -10.75
N LEU A 246 -12.13 -26.32 -9.72
CA LEU A 246 -12.70 -25.32 -8.82
C LEU A 246 -13.01 -24.00 -9.55
N ILE A 247 -12.14 -23.56 -10.45
CA ILE A 247 -12.36 -22.36 -11.28
C ILE A 247 -13.56 -22.58 -12.20
N THR A 248 -13.60 -23.70 -12.93
CA THR A 248 -14.71 -24.03 -13.82
C THR A 248 -16.03 -24.13 -13.07
N LYS A 249 -16.06 -24.79 -11.89
CA LYS A 249 -17.24 -24.83 -11.04
C LYS A 249 -17.74 -23.44 -10.64
N LYS A 250 -16.86 -22.53 -10.24
CA LYS A 250 -17.23 -21.13 -9.92
C LYS A 250 -17.79 -20.40 -11.14
N ARG A 251 -17.20 -20.55 -12.32
CA ARG A 251 -17.71 -19.97 -13.57
C ARG A 251 -19.14 -20.42 -13.83
N LEU A 252 -19.39 -21.73 -13.78
CA LEU A 252 -20.73 -22.30 -14.02
C LEU A 252 -21.77 -21.76 -13.04
N LEU A 253 -21.42 -21.69 -11.72
CA LEU A 253 -22.31 -21.15 -10.70
C LEU A 253 -22.61 -19.65 -10.91
N MET A 254 -21.63 -18.88 -11.35
CA MET A 254 -21.80 -17.43 -11.54
C MET A 254 -22.61 -17.09 -12.81
N MET A 255 -22.60 -17.95 -13.82
CA MET A 255 -23.45 -17.77 -15.02
C MET A 255 -24.95 -17.86 -14.71
N THR A 256 -25.34 -18.74 -13.77
CA THR A 256 -26.75 -18.97 -13.42
C THR A 256 -27.23 -18.11 -12.25
N LYS A 257 -26.32 -17.41 -11.56
CA LYS A 257 -26.69 -16.55 -10.42
C LYS A 257 -27.51 -15.36 -10.87
N GLU A 258 -28.63 -15.09 -10.21
CA GLU A 258 -29.47 -13.91 -10.45
C GLU A 258 -28.82 -12.63 -9.88
N LYS A 259 -29.10 -11.50 -10.53
CA LYS A 259 -28.69 -10.18 -10.04
C LYS A 259 -29.71 -9.68 -9.03
N SER A 260 -29.28 -9.40 -7.81
CA SER A 260 -30.11 -8.74 -6.79
C SER A 260 -29.63 -7.30 -6.59
N PRO A 261 -30.39 -6.29 -7.05
CA PRO A 261 -29.96 -4.88 -6.95
C PRO A 261 -29.84 -4.40 -5.50
N ILE A 262 -30.70 -4.88 -4.59
CA ILE A 262 -30.68 -4.48 -3.18
C ILE A 262 -29.40 -4.98 -2.50
N THR A 263 -29.06 -6.26 -2.68
CA THR A 263 -27.83 -6.82 -2.10
C THR A 263 -26.57 -6.17 -2.67
N MET A 264 -26.59 -5.77 -3.95
CA MET A 264 -25.51 -5.02 -4.58
C MET A 264 -25.30 -3.67 -3.90
N ILE A 265 -26.37 -2.87 -3.73
CA ILE A 265 -26.28 -1.54 -3.09
C ILE A 265 -25.77 -1.68 -1.65
N LEU A 266 -26.30 -2.61 -0.87
CA LEU A 266 -25.87 -2.85 0.51
C LEU A 266 -24.40 -3.24 0.61
N LYS A 267 -23.91 -4.09 -0.29
CA LYS A 267 -22.50 -4.52 -0.29
C LYS A 267 -21.57 -3.41 -0.76
N VAL A 268 -21.93 -2.66 -1.79
CA VAL A 268 -21.14 -1.51 -2.24
C VAL A 268 -21.06 -0.45 -1.13
N SER A 269 -22.17 -0.13 -0.45
CA SER A 269 -22.14 0.81 0.67
C SER A 269 -21.28 0.31 1.83
N SER A 270 -21.36 -0.98 2.18
CA SER A 270 -20.52 -1.58 3.23
C SER A 270 -19.01 -1.49 2.88
N VAL A 271 -18.65 -1.79 1.64
CA VAL A 271 -17.27 -1.66 1.14
C VAL A 271 -16.78 -0.21 1.21
N THR A 272 -17.64 0.76 0.83
CA THR A 272 -17.30 2.19 0.90
C THR A 272 -17.05 2.63 2.35
N VAL A 273 -17.92 2.24 3.28
CA VAL A 273 -17.74 2.55 4.71
C VAL A 273 -16.45 1.96 5.26
N VAL A 274 -16.16 0.69 4.98
CA VAL A 274 -14.90 0.06 5.41
C VAL A 274 -13.69 0.78 4.83
N SER A 275 -13.73 1.16 3.54
CA SER A 275 -12.64 1.88 2.89
C SER A 275 -12.40 3.26 3.52
N ILE A 276 -13.47 4.00 3.86
CA ILE A 276 -13.37 5.29 4.55
C ILE A 276 -12.78 5.11 5.96
N LEU A 277 -13.24 4.11 6.72
CA LEU A 277 -12.71 3.81 8.06
C LEU A 277 -11.23 3.47 8.00
N LEU A 278 -10.79 2.69 7.01
CA LEU A 278 -9.38 2.39 6.80
C LEU A 278 -8.57 3.66 6.46
N LEU A 279 -9.10 4.55 5.60
CA LEU A 279 -8.46 5.83 5.31
C LEU A 279 -8.26 6.66 6.58
N ILE A 280 -9.27 6.77 7.42
CA ILE A 280 -9.19 7.52 8.68
C ILE A 280 -8.18 6.86 9.64
N ALA A 281 -8.26 5.55 9.84
CA ALA A 281 -7.40 4.83 10.77
C ALA A 281 -5.90 4.92 10.39
N PHE A 282 -5.58 4.82 9.10
CA PHE A 282 -4.18 4.87 8.64
C PHE A 282 -3.64 6.30 8.45
N ASN A 283 -4.51 7.32 8.39
CA ASN A 283 -4.08 8.72 8.32
C ASN A 283 -4.04 9.42 9.68
N SER A 284 -4.69 8.90 10.74
CA SER A 284 -4.70 9.53 12.06
C SER A 284 -3.30 9.60 12.71
N GLU A 285 -2.42 8.63 12.44
CA GLU A 285 -1.03 8.67 12.89
C GLU A 285 -0.16 9.70 12.15
N ALA A 286 -0.56 10.11 10.93
CA ALA A 286 0.17 11.11 10.14
C ALA A 286 0.15 12.49 10.79
N THR A 287 -0.84 12.77 11.62
CA THR A 287 -0.97 14.07 12.29
C THR A 287 0.15 14.29 13.31
N ALA A 288 0.58 13.23 14.00
CA ALA A 288 1.71 13.29 14.93
C ALA A 288 3.06 13.44 14.20
N GLN A 289 3.20 12.86 13.00
CA GLN A 289 4.46 12.83 12.25
C GLN A 289 4.63 13.98 11.24
N ASN A 290 3.54 14.48 10.63
CA ASN A 290 3.61 15.58 9.66
C ASN A 290 3.73 16.98 10.30
N SER A 291 3.43 17.10 11.59
CA SER A 291 3.84 18.27 12.38
C SER A 291 5.37 18.43 12.42
N PHE A 292 6.10 17.36 12.09
CA PHE A 292 7.55 17.26 12.10
C PHE A 292 8.28 17.74 10.85
N ASN A 293 7.69 17.55 9.67
CA ASN A 293 8.40 17.79 8.39
C ASN A 293 7.97 19.03 7.63
N GLY A 294 7.06 19.81 8.14
CA GLY A 294 6.52 20.95 7.41
C GLY A 294 6.76 22.30 8.09
N LYS A 295 7.89 22.90 7.94
CA LYS A 295 8.10 24.29 7.52
C LYS A 295 9.44 24.88 7.98
N ASN A 296 10.43 24.81 7.13
CA ASN A 296 11.26 25.95 6.87
C ASN A 296 10.49 26.80 5.84
N GLY A 297 9.91 27.89 6.24
CA GLY A 297 9.23 28.78 5.30
C GLY A 297 8.25 29.73 6.01
N ASN A 298 8.70 30.94 6.28
CA ASN A 298 7.96 32.19 6.46
C ASN A 298 6.43 32.07 6.61
N SER A 299 5.93 32.07 7.82
CA SER A 299 4.52 32.38 8.09
C SER A 299 4.39 33.87 8.38
N VAL A 300 3.80 34.55 7.40
CA VAL A 300 3.25 35.89 7.50
C VAL A 300 2.10 35.91 8.51
N ASN A 301 2.18 36.84 9.44
CA ASN A 301 1.22 37.36 10.38
C ASN A 301 -0.29 37.13 10.06
N GLU A 302 -0.97 36.39 10.94
CA GLU A 302 -2.33 36.75 11.34
C GLU A 302 -2.31 37.18 12.82
N LYS A 303 -2.66 38.43 13.03
CA LYS A 303 -2.75 39.08 14.33
C LYS A 303 -3.95 38.54 15.12
N ALA A 304 -3.70 37.57 16.00
CA ALA A 304 -4.42 37.51 17.28
C ALA A 304 -3.39 37.94 18.35
N ASP A 305 -3.79 38.76 19.27
CA ASP A 305 -2.96 39.25 20.40
C ASP A 305 -2.64 38.10 21.36
N MET A 306 -1.76 37.18 20.91
CA MET A 306 -1.37 36.01 21.66
C MET A 306 0.11 36.09 22.01
N ASN A 307 0.41 36.35 23.28
CA ASN A 307 1.77 36.23 23.78
C ASN A 307 2.08 34.76 24.06
N GLN A 308 3.16 34.28 23.44
CA GLN A 308 3.63 32.90 23.67
C GLN A 308 4.28 32.75 25.05
N PRO A 309 4.15 31.57 25.71
CA PRO A 309 4.91 31.27 26.91
C PRO A 309 6.41 31.42 26.67
N GLN A 310 7.12 31.96 27.67
CA GLN A 310 8.57 32.19 27.57
C GLN A 310 9.31 31.63 28.79
N PHE A 311 10.42 30.94 28.54
CA PHE A 311 11.35 30.58 29.61
C PHE A 311 11.97 31.85 30.22
N PRO A 312 12.23 31.89 31.54
CA PRO A 312 12.91 33.02 32.16
C PRO A 312 14.26 33.31 31.52
N GLY A 313 14.33 34.42 30.78
CA GLY A 313 15.52 34.83 30.04
C GLY A 313 15.56 34.36 28.59
N GLY A 314 14.43 33.85 28.03
CA GLY A 314 14.26 33.53 26.62
C GLY A 314 14.59 32.10 26.25
N ILE A 315 14.26 31.75 24.99
CA ILE A 315 14.36 30.37 24.49
C ILE A 315 15.80 29.85 24.45
N GLU A 316 16.78 30.71 24.18
CA GLU A 316 18.20 30.34 24.17
C GLU A 316 18.69 29.85 25.53
N LYS A 317 18.23 30.52 26.61
CA LYS A 317 18.55 30.05 27.97
C LYS A 317 17.89 28.73 28.32
N PHE A 318 16.71 28.46 27.76
CA PHE A 318 16.08 27.16 27.92
C PHE A 318 16.91 26.06 27.23
N TYR A 319 17.39 26.29 26.03
CA TYR A 319 18.24 25.31 25.33
C TYR A 319 19.55 25.07 26.09
N MET A 320 20.17 26.12 26.61
CA MET A 320 21.34 25.95 27.47
C MET A 320 21.04 25.21 28.77
N PHE A 321 19.89 25.50 29.38
CA PHE A 321 19.44 24.81 30.60
C PHE A 321 19.26 23.30 30.34
N VAL A 322 18.59 22.94 29.25
CA VAL A 322 18.42 21.52 28.87
C VAL A 322 19.78 20.88 28.61
N GLY A 323 20.62 21.48 27.80
CA GLY A 323 21.94 20.95 27.45
C GLY A 323 22.87 20.76 28.66
N GLN A 324 22.83 21.66 29.65
CA GLN A 324 23.67 21.59 30.85
C GLN A 324 23.17 20.55 31.87
N ASN A 325 21.88 20.32 31.94
CA ASN A 325 21.26 19.42 32.93
C ASN A 325 20.99 18.02 32.40
N PHE A 326 21.06 17.81 31.09
CA PHE A 326 20.84 16.52 30.47
C PHE A 326 22.07 15.61 30.64
N LYS A 327 21.88 14.48 31.33
CA LYS A 327 22.94 13.49 31.56
C LYS A 327 22.68 12.28 30.71
N MET A 328 23.60 11.94 29.82
CA MET A 328 23.52 10.69 29.07
C MET A 328 23.75 9.49 30.00
N SER A 329 22.92 8.44 29.81
CA SER A 329 23.17 7.17 30.49
C SER A 329 24.43 6.50 29.92
N GLU A 330 25.18 5.80 30.78
CA GLU A 330 26.36 5.02 30.33
C GLU A 330 25.97 3.96 29.29
N GLU A 331 24.76 3.41 29.37
CA GLU A 331 24.23 2.43 28.43
C GLU A 331 24.03 3.03 27.04
N PHE A 332 23.47 4.23 26.95
CA PHE A 332 23.33 4.94 25.67
C PHE A 332 24.69 5.29 25.07
N SER A 333 25.61 5.79 25.89
CA SER A 333 26.97 6.17 25.45
C SER A 333 27.78 4.97 24.89
N LYS A 334 27.54 3.76 25.41
CA LYS A 334 28.17 2.52 24.91
C LYS A 334 27.62 2.06 23.55
N GLN A 335 26.37 2.44 23.21
CA GLN A 335 25.69 1.97 21.98
C GLN A 335 26.07 2.80 20.74
N LYS A 336 26.75 3.93 20.88
CA LYS A 336 27.14 4.83 19.77
C LYS A 336 25.96 5.14 18.81
N MET A 337 24.79 5.40 19.35
CA MET A 337 23.58 5.61 18.57
C MET A 337 23.27 7.11 18.46
N ASP A 338 23.00 7.54 17.24
CA ASP A 338 22.43 8.87 16.97
C ASP A 338 20.92 8.76 16.83
N GLY A 339 20.18 9.71 17.37
CA GLY A 339 18.74 9.66 17.22
C GLY A 339 18.03 10.91 17.74
N LYS A 340 16.74 10.98 17.40
CA LYS A 340 15.85 12.08 17.79
C LYS A 340 14.85 11.57 18.83
N LEU A 341 14.85 12.23 20.00
CA LEU A 341 13.85 12.14 21.03
C LEU A 341 12.86 13.27 20.85
N LEU A 342 11.57 13.03 21.02
CA LEU A 342 10.55 14.04 20.99
C LEU A 342 9.68 13.95 22.21
N ILE A 343 9.60 15.06 22.95
CA ILE A 343 8.77 15.20 24.12
C ILE A 343 7.82 16.37 23.95
N GLU A 344 6.56 16.12 24.23
CA GLU A 344 5.56 17.16 24.39
C GLU A 344 5.33 17.43 25.87
N PHE A 345 5.12 18.69 26.21
CA PHE A 345 4.77 19.13 27.56
C PHE A 345 3.87 20.36 27.52
N MET A 346 3.03 20.47 28.54
CA MET A 346 2.11 21.59 28.70
C MET A 346 2.73 22.67 29.57
N VAL A 347 2.68 23.92 29.11
CA VAL A 347 2.91 25.08 29.95
C VAL A 347 1.58 25.56 30.50
N GLU A 348 1.41 25.46 31.82
CA GLU A 348 0.20 25.81 32.53
C GLU A 348 0.02 27.33 32.64
N LYS A 349 -1.19 27.75 33.03
CA LYS A 349 -1.53 29.17 33.23
C LYS A 349 -0.71 29.85 34.33
N ASP A 350 -0.11 29.08 35.24
CA ASP A 350 0.77 29.56 36.30
C ASP A 350 2.26 29.46 35.94
N GLY A 351 2.57 29.05 34.69
CA GLY A 351 3.91 28.86 34.20
C GLY A 351 4.58 27.54 34.56
N SER A 352 3.93 26.66 35.31
CA SER A 352 4.44 25.33 35.62
C SER A 352 4.37 24.41 34.40
N LEU A 353 5.26 23.42 34.30
CA LEU A 353 5.23 22.39 33.26
C LEU A 353 4.47 21.15 33.75
N SER A 354 3.60 20.62 32.90
CA SER A 354 2.77 19.43 33.17
C SER A 354 2.58 18.56 31.94
N GLU A 355 1.86 17.46 32.05
CA GLU A 355 1.43 16.58 30.95
C GLU A 355 2.58 16.20 29.99
N PHE A 356 3.68 15.64 30.57
CA PHE A 356 4.82 15.18 29.77
C PHE A 356 4.44 13.93 28.98
N ASN A 357 4.49 14.02 27.65
CA ASN A 357 4.20 12.94 26.72
C ASN A 357 5.43 12.64 25.87
N VAL A 358 5.84 11.38 25.81
CA VAL A 358 6.97 10.93 24.98
C VAL A 358 6.43 10.47 23.62
N VAL A 359 6.56 11.33 22.62
CA VAL A 359 6.09 11.04 21.25
C VAL A 359 7.05 10.09 20.53
N LYS A 360 8.36 10.31 20.73
CA LYS A 360 9.41 9.45 20.15
C LYS A 360 10.49 9.20 21.21
N ASN A 361 10.78 7.93 21.46
CA ASN A 361 11.79 7.48 22.44
C ASN A 361 12.95 6.80 21.72
N LEU A 362 14.16 7.06 22.20
CA LEU A 362 15.39 6.39 21.75
C LEU A 362 15.73 5.15 22.58
N GLY A 363 15.04 4.94 23.69
CA GLY A 363 15.37 3.92 24.68
C GLY A 363 16.49 4.33 25.63
N TYR A 364 17.02 3.38 26.38
CA TYR A 364 18.15 3.54 27.31
C TYR A 364 17.99 4.68 28.33
N GLY A 365 16.75 4.94 28.79
CA GLY A 365 16.45 5.97 29.78
C GLY A 365 16.50 7.43 29.27
N THR A 366 16.67 7.66 27.96
CA THR A 366 16.78 9.03 27.41
C THR A 366 15.52 9.85 27.58
N ALA A 367 14.35 9.24 27.49
CA ALA A 367 13.06 9.91 27.71
C ALA A 367 12.86 10.30 29.18
N ASP A 368 13.20 9.40 30.09
CA ASP A 368 13.08 9.64 31.53
C ASP A 368 14.00 10.76 31.98
N GLU A 369 15.22 10.82 31.42
CA GLU A 369 16.17 11.87 31.68
C GLU A 369 15.68 13.23 31.16
N ALA A 370 15.12 13.29 29.97
CA ALA A 370 14.57 14.53 29.43
C ALA A 370 13.37 15.01 30.26
N ILE A 371 12.48 14.13 30.69
CA ILE A 371 11.37 14.46 31.60
C ILE A 371 11.92 14.96 32.95
N ARG A 372 12.97 14.33 33.48
CA ARG A 372 13.64 14.78 34.70
C ARG A 372 14.15 16.22 34.55
N VAL A 373 14.81 16.52 33.47
CA VAL A 373 15.33 17.86 33.20
C VAL A 373 14.20 18.87 33.04
N LEU A 374 13.14 18.55 32.31
CA LEU A 374 11.98 19.42 32.17
C LEU A 374 11.29 19.70 33.53
N LYS A 375 11.21 18.72 34.43
CA LYS A 375 10.67 18.89 35.77
C LYS A 375 11.53 19.79 36.69
N LEU A 376 12.83 19.95 36.39
CA LEU A 376 13.72 20.89 37.08
C LEU A 376 13.61 22.32 36.52
N SER A 377 12.86 22.53 35.46
CA SER A 377 12.70 23.86 34.87
C SER A 377 12.04 24.83 35.84
N PRO A 378 12.54 26.07 35.92
CA PRO A 378 11.84 27.12 36.64
C PRO A 378 10.47 27.39 35.97
N LYS A 379 9.58 28.07 36.72
CA LYS A 379 8.30 28.50 36.16
C LYS A 379 8.49 29.42 34.97
N TRP A 380 7.78 29.12 33.87
CA TRP A 380 7.77 29.94 32.67
C TRP A 380 6.84 31.13 32.81
N ILE A 381 7.07 32.16 32.03
CA ILE A 381 6.08 33.22 31.82
C ILE A 381 4.94 32.61 31.02
N PRO A 382 3.70 32.55 31.55
CA PRO A 382 2.60 31.86 30.86
C PRO A 382 2.19 32.58 29.57
N GLY A 383 1.68 31.81 28.61
CA GLY A 383 1.05 32.36 27.42
C GLY A 383 -0.23 33.11 27.76
N SER A 384 -0.54 34.16 27.00
CA SER A 384 -1.80 34.86 27.15
C SER A 384 -2.48 35.09 25.82
N GLU A 385 -3.81 34.94 25.81
CA GLU A 385 -4.68 35.26 24.66
C GLU A 385 -5.71 36.29 25.13
N ASN A 386 -5.75 37.45 24.45
CA ASN A 386 -6.59 38.56 24.84
C ASN A 386 -6.40 38.98 26.34
N GLY A 387 -5.17 38.95 26.82
CA GLY A 387 -4.80 39.32 28.19
C GLY A 387 -5.13 38.28 29.28
N LYS A 388 -5.66 37.08 28.91
CA LYS A 388 -5.96 36.00 29.87
C LYS A 388 -4.91 34.88 29.73
N PRO A 389 -4.36 34.33 30.83
CA PRO A 389 -3.43 33.22 30.79
C PRO A 389 -4.08 31.97 30.17
N VAL A 390 -3.38 31.35 29.22
CA VAL A 390 -3.81 30.12 28.50
C VAL A 390 -2.78 29.01 28.64
N ARG A 391 -3.27 27.77 28.57
CA ARG A 391 -2.41 26.59 28.49
C ARG A 391 -1.88 26.46 27.07
N VAL A 392 -0.59 26.14 26.92
CA VAL A 392 0.03 25.98 25.61
C VAL A 392 0.85 24.70 25.58
N LEU A 393 0.63 23.88 24.57
CA LEU A 393 1.40 22.65 24.34
C LEU A 393 2.67 22.97 23.57
N TYR A 394 3.81 22.56 24.10
CA TYR A 394 5.10 22.63 23.43
C TYR A 394 5.57 21.25 23.00
N SER A 395 6.22 21.19 21.86
CA SER A 395 6.89 20.00 21.32
C SER A 395 8.38 20.28 21.19
N LEU A 396 9.19 19.54 21.96
CA LEU A 396 10.64 19.71 22.07
C LEU A 396 11.38 18.55 21.40
N PRO A 397 11.98 18.76 20.24
CA PRO A 397 12.87 17.81 19.61
C PRO A 397 14.28 17.89 20.20
N ILE A 398 14.80 16.77 20.70
CA ILE A 398 16.17 16.66 21.21
C ILE A 398 16.89 15.64 20.34
N THR A 399 17.90 16.11 19.61
CA THR A 399 18.80 15.22 18.85
C THR A 399 20.01 14.92 19.74
N ILE A 400 20.18 13.64 20.03
CA ILE A 400 21.33 13.12 20.77
C ILE A 400 22.26 12.51 19.74
N GLN A 401 23.48 13.01 19.69
CA GLN A 401 24.56 12.45 18.86
C GLN A 401 25.63 11.88 19.78
N SER A 402 25.92 10.61 19.63
CA SER A 402 27.13 10.05 20.20
C SER A 402 28.30 10.67 19.45
N GLU A 403 29.28 11.24 20.13
CA GLU A 403 30.53 11.65 19.48
C GLU A 403 31.10 10.47 18.71
N LYS A 404 31.34 10.74 17.42
CA LYS A 404 32.03 9.81 16.49
C LYS A 404 33.48 9.61 16.86
#